data_2788289c5c4bdd5e79e55dbb2e273069
#
_entry.id   2788289c5c4bdd5e79e55dbb2e273069
#
_cell.length_a   1.000
_cell.length_b   1.000
_cell.length_c   1.000
_cell.angle_alpha   90.00
_cell.angle_beta   90.00
_cell.angle_gamma   90.00
#
_symmetry.space_group_name_H-M   'P 1'
#
loop_
_entity.id
_entity.type
_entity.pdbx_description
1 polymer ?
#
loop_
_entity_poly.entity_id
_entity_poly.type
_entity_poly.pdbx_seq_one_letter_code
_entity_poly.pdbx_strand_id
1 'polypeptide(L)'
;MVRLRIVITPIFLLLFLSGLAAQTNASPATDDDRKHALELYDQNKFTEALPLLEKLAVELPKDVVIQERLACAVFFTTNGIKDSERRKQQTLRARALLLHAKELGDNSNLLQILLEAIPPDGSDSAFSSDTMVEQVMREAESAFESGDLGKALKGYTKALALDPKLYFAALYGGDTLFRMKQYDKAGDWFSQAIQINPNVETAYRYWGDSLMAEGKMSEARAKFIDAVVAEPYTKKSNIGIQQWAERNKVRFTVPRIQSPNSIKPNEKGMTLTVDSSALDRNDGSGAWMIADMSHMLWQSEKFKKEYPNEKEYRHSLKEETERLDLVAEALQQLLKDKKVKNLDPNLAMLLKLKESGLVEAYILISAADQGIAQDYAAYREQHRDKLRQYLDEIVVPKL
;
A
#
# COMPACT_ATOMS: atom_id res chain seq x y z
N MET A 1 27.43 -17.93 -24.14
CA MET A 1 26.48 -18.01 -23.02
C MET A 1 26.36 -19.45 -22.54
N VAL A 2 26.98 -19.78 -21.44
CA VAL A 2 26.82 -21.10 -20.79
C VAL A 2 25.59 -20.98 -19.88
N ARG A 3 24.53 -21.74 -20.19
CA ARG A 3 23.33 -21.81 -19.33
C ARG A 3 23.51 -22.96 -18.35
N LEU A 4 23.87 -22.66 -17.11
CA LEU A 4 23.82 -23.62 -16.02
C LEU A 4 22.34 -23.76 -15.59
N ARG A 5 21.76 -24.95 -15.78
CA ARG A 5 20.40 -25.26 -15.31
C ARG A 5 20.47 -26.12 -14.08
N ILE A 6 20.14 -25.56 -12.93
CA ILE A 6 19.95 -26.33 -11.70
C ILE A 6 18.45 -26.62 -11.58
N VAL A 7 18.10 -27.92 -11.60
CA VAL A 7 16.71 -28.38 -11.42
C VAL A 7 16.60 -29.00 -10.04
N ILE A 8 15.86 -28.37 -9.14
CA ILE A 8 15.53 -28.94 -7.83
C ILE A 8 14.14 -29.58 -7.97
N THR A 9 14.07 -30.89 -7.84
CA THR A 9 12.82 -31.67 -7.90
C THR A 9 12.30 -31.87 -6.48
N PRO A 10 11.14 -31.32 -6.09
CA PRO A 10 10.49 -31.73 -4.85
C PRO A 10 9.91 -33.14 -5.02
N ILE A 11 10.20 -34.01 -4.09
CA ILE A 11 9.56 -35.34 -4.00
C ILE A 11 8.13 -35.12 -3.52
N PHE A 12 7.17 -35.08 -4.45
CA PHE A 12 5.75 -35.06 -4.15
C PHE A 12 5.21 -36.47 -3.97
N LEU A 13 4.73 -36.75 -2.77
CA LEU A 13 3.87 -37.92 -2.51
C LEU A 13 2.48 -37.60 -3.09
N LEU A 14 2.16 -38.23 -4.20
CA LEU A 14 0.87 -38.10 -4.89
C LEU A 14 -0.26 -38.71 -4.02
N LEU A 15 -1.07 -37.85 -3.40
CA LEU A 15 -2.42 -38.18 -3.00
C LEU A 15 -3.37 -37.61 -4.05
N PHE A 16 -3.89 -38.47 -4.92
CA PHE A 16 -4.97 -38.16 -5.83
C PHE A 16 -6.24 -37.83 -5.04
N LEU A 17 -6.58 -36.55 -4.94
CA LEU A 17 -7.94 -36.08 -4.67
C LEU A 17 -8.41 -35.38 -5.95
N SER A 18 -9.23 -36.07 -6.70
CA SER A 18 -9.96 -35.54 -7.86
C SER A 18 -10.95 -34.47 -7.38
N GLY A 19 -10.48 -33.23 -7.29
CA GLY A 19 -11.32 -32.06 -7.22
C GLY A 19 -11.70 -31.64 -8.63
N LEU A 20 -12.95 -31.88 -9.02
CA LEU A 20 -13.55 -31.31 -10.22
C LEU A 20 -13.50 -29.78 -10.09
N ALA A 21 -12.50 -29.13 -10.69
CA ALA A 21 -12.58 -27.71 -10.95
C ALA A 21 -13.66 -27.54 -12.04
N ALA A 22 -14.83 -27.07 -11.65
CA ALA A 22 -15.83 -26.60 -12.57
C ALA A 22 -15.25 -25.41 -13.31
N GLN A 23 -14.64 -25.63 -14.48
CA GLN A 23 -14.45 -24.60 -15.47
C GLN A 23 -15.83 -24.11 -15.87
N THR A 24 -16.24 -22.95 -15.40
CA THR A 24 -17.37 -22.23 -15.98
C THR A 24 -16.94 -21.82 -17.37
N ASN A 25 -17.46 -22.54 -18.39
CA ASN A 25 -17.32 -22.15 -19.80
C ASN A 25 -18.13 -20.85 -19.99
N ALA A 26 -17.52 -19.69 -19.71
CA ALA A 26 -18.09 -18.43 -20.13
C ALA A 26 -18.14 -18.39 -21.65
N SER A 27 -19.21 -17.84 -22.23
CA SER A 27 -19.29 -17.66 -23.67
C SER A 27 -18.30 -16.55 -24.10
N PRO A 28 -17.78 -16.56 -25.33
CA PRO A 28 -16.90 -15.49 -25.83
C PRO A 28 -17.48 -14.07 -25.62
N ALA A 29 -18.81 -13.92 -25.76
CA ALA A 29 -19.49 -12.65 -25.52
C ALA A 29 -19.41 -12.21 -24.01
N THR A 30 -19.44 -13.15 -23.08
CA THR A 30 -19.30 -12.86 -21.63
C THR A 30 -17.88 -12.41 -21.29
N ASP A 31 -16.86 -12.94 -21.97
CA ASP A 31 -15.47 -12.55 -21.76
C ASP A 31 -15.20 -11.13 -22.30
N ASP A 32 -15.76 -10.77 -23.46
CA ASP A 32 -15.67 -9.42 -24.02
C ASP A 32 -16.39 -8.39 -23.13
N ASP A 33 -17.61 -8.70 -22.67
CA ASP A 33 -18.37 -7.86 -21.76
C ASP A 33 -17.62 -7.69 -20.42
N ARG A 34 -17.00 -8.75 -19.91
CA ARG A 34 -16.19 -8.71 -18.69
C ARG A 34 -14.99 -7.78 -18.84
N LYS A 35 -14.25 -7.92 -19.92
CA LYS A 35 -13.10 -7.05 -20.20
C LYS A 35 -13.54 -5.59 -20.31
N HIS A 36 -14.60 -5.31 -21.06
CA HIS A 36 -15.11 -3.96 -21.23
C HIS A 36 -15.60 -3.34 -19.92
N ALA A 37 -16.31 -4.08 -19.09
CA ALA A 37 -16.76 -3.62 -17.77
C ALA A 37 -15.58 -3.22 -16.86
N LEU A 38 -14.51 -4.03 -16.84
CA LEU A 38 -13.31 -3.77 -16.06
C LEU A 38 -12.53 -2.56 -16.59
N GLU A 39 -12.43 -2.40 -17.92
CA GLU A 39 -11.81 -1.22 -18.52
C GLU A 39 -12.54 0.08 -18.16
N LEU A 40 -13.88 0.09 -18.18
CA LEU A 40 -14.68 1.23 -17.74
C LEU A 40 -14.47 1.52 -16.25
N TYR A 41 -14.45 0.48 -15.42
CA TYR A 41 -14.18 0.60 -14.01
C TYR A 41 -12.81 1.22 -13.73
N ASP A 42 -11.74 0.73 -14.36
CA ASP A 42 -10.37 1.21 -14.21
C ASP A 42 -10.20 2.67 -14.66
N GLN A 43 -11.06 3.14 -15.59
CA GLN A 43 -11.17 4.53 -16.01
C GLN A 43 -12.01 5.39 -15.04
N ASN A 44 -12.50 4.86 -13.93
CA ASN A 44 -13.44 5.48 -12.99
C ASN A 44 -14.80 5.87 -13.59
N LYS A 45 -15.19 5.25 -14.71
CA LYS A 45 -16.48 5.44 -15.38
C LYS A 45 -17.56 4.53 -14.75
N PHE A 46 -17.73 4.66 -13.43
CA PHE A 46 -18.57 3.75 -12.65
C PHE A 46 -20.02 3.70 -13.12
N THR A 47 -20.59 4.83 -13.54
CA THR A 47 -21.97 4.89 -14.07
C THR A 47 -22.13 4.10 -15.37
N GLU A 48 -21.12 4.09 -16.23
CA GLU A 48 -21.12 3.34 -17.48
C GLU A 48 -20.81 1.85 -17.24
N ALA A 49 -19.92 1.55 -16.28
CA ALA A 49 -19.56 0.18 -15.90
C ALA A 49 -20.71 -0.57 -15.19
N LEU A 50 -21.53 0.14 -14.41
CA LEU A 50 -22.52 -0.43 -13.52
C LEU A 50 -23.49 -1.41 -14.21
N PRO A 51 -24.17 -1.08 -15.33
CA PRO A 51 -25.11 -2.01 -15.97
C PRO A 51 -24.44 -3.28 -16.52
N LEU A 52 -23.18 -3.19 -16.96
CA LEU A 52 -22.41 -4.36 -17.42
C LEU A 52 -22.00 -5.23 -16.22
N LEU A 53 -21.54 -4.62 -15.13
CA LEU A 53 -21.18 -5.33 -13.90
C LEU A 53 -22.41 -6.02 -13.27
N GLU A 54 -23.60 -5.41 -13.31
CA GLU A 54 -24.84 -6.03 -12.86
C GLU A 54 -25.21 -7.26 -13.68
N LYS A 55 -25.11 -7.18 -15.01
CA LYS A 55 -25.32 -8.32 -15.91
C LYS A 55 -24.34 -9.45 -15.59
N LEU A 56 -23.05 -9.12 -15.53
CA LEU A 56 -21.98 -10.10 -15.30
C LEU A 56 -22.06 -10.75 -13.91
N ALA A 57 -22.48 -10.02 -12.88
CA ALA A 57 -22.66 -10.57 -11.53
C ALA A 57 -23.75 -11.65 -11.49
N VAL A 58 -24.75 -11.58 -12.36
CA VAL A 58 -25.78 -12.61 -12.52
C VAL A 58 -25.26 -13.80 -13.32
N GLU A 59 -24.51 -13.55 -14.38
CA GLU A 59 -23.95 -14.60 -15.25
C GLU A 59 -22.77 -15.32 -14.61
N LEU A 60 -21.98 -14.62 -13.80
CA LEU A 60 -20.76 -15.08 -13.14
C LEU A 60 -20.86 -14.89 -11.60
N PRO A 61 -21.79 -15.52 -10.91
CA PRO A 61 -22.09 -15.24 -9.49
C PRO A 61 -20.94 -15.57 -8.53
N LYS A 62 -19.95 -16.34 -8.98
CA LYS A 62 -18.75 -16.72 -8.18
C LYS A 62 -17.48 -15.97 -8.62
N ASP A 63 -17.55 -15.07 -9.59
CA ASP A 63 -16.41 -14.25 -9.99
C ASP A 63 -16.19 -13.15 -8.94
N VAL A 64 -15.23 -13.39 -8.06
CA VAL A 64 -14.89 -12.49 -6.94
C VAL A 64 -14.61 -11.06 -7.41
N VAL A 65 -13.90 -10.92 -8.54
CA VAL A 65 -13.54 -9.62 -9.11
C VAL A 65 -14.77 -8.86 -9.56
N ILE A 66 -15.70 -9.53 -10.27
CA ILE A 66 -16.93 -8.89 -10.73
C ILE A 66 -17.81 -8.49 -9.56
N GLN A 67 -17.94 -9.32 -8.52
CA GLN A 67 -18.74 -9.00 -7.33
C GLN A 67 -18.15 -7.79 -6.58
N GLU A 68 -16.83 -7.75 -6.39
CA GLU A 68 -16.15 -6.60 -5.76
C GLU A 68 -16.32 -5.33 -6.59
N ARG A 69 -16.07 -5.38 -7.92
CA ARG A 69 -16.18 -4.21 -8.81
C ARG A 69 -17.62 -3.69 -8.88
N LEU A 70 -18.61 -4.57 -8.87
CA LEU A 70 -20.01 -4.18 -8.78
C LEU A 70 -20.29 -3.44 -7.47
N ALA A 71 -19.86 -3.99 -6.34
CA ALA A 71 -20.04 -3.34 -5.04
C ALA A 71 -19.44 -1.93 -5.00
N CYS A 72 -18.21 -1.80 -5.50
CA CYS A 72 -17.51 -0.52 -5.59
C CYS A 72 -18.23 0.46 -6.53
N ALA A 73 -18.65 0.02 -7.71
CA ALA A 73 -19.36 0.87 -8.67
C ALA A 73 -20.71 1.37 -8.08
N VAL A 74 -21.46 0.50 -7.40
CA VAL A 74 -22.68 0.90 -6.67
C VAL A 74 -22.34 1.95 -5.62
N PHE A 75 -21.32 1.75 -4.80
CA PHE A 75 -20.92 2.70 -3.76
C PHE A 75 -20.49 4.05 -4.34
N PHE A 76 -19.59 4.06 -5.31
CA PHE A 76 -19.09 5.32 -5.88
C PHE A 76 -20.14 6.12 -6.66
N THR A 77 -21.19 5.46 -7.15
CA THR A 77 -22.33 6.17 -7.79
C THR A 77 -23.31 6.75 -6.78
N THR A 78 -23.26 6.39 -5.50
CA THR A 78 -24.16 6.93 -4.46
C THR A 78 -23.99 8.44 -4.25
N ASN A 79 -22.79 8.98 -4.43
CA ASN A 79 -22.49 10.41 -4.25
C ASN A 79 -23.33 11.34 -5.18
N GLY A 80 -23.80 10.82 -6.32
CA GLY A 80 -24.67 11.54 -7.23
C GLY A 80 -26.16 11.53 -6.85
N ILE A 81 -26.56 10.75 -5.84
CA ILE A 81 -27.96 10.57 -5.46
C ILE A 81 -28.34 11.65 -4.43
N LYS A 82 -29.22 12.57 -4.82
CA LYS A 82 -29.69 13.67 -3.94
C LYS A 82 -30.67 13.19 -2.88
N ASP A 83 -31.51 12.22 -3.21
CA ASP A 83 -32.48 11.62 -2.30
C ASP A 83 -31.76 10.75 -1.25
N SER A 84 -31.89 11.13 0.02
CA SER A 84 -31.17 10.52 1.13
C SER A 84 -31.59 9.07 1.38
N GLU A 85 -32.89 8.76 1.24
CA GLU A 85 -33.37 7.39 1.46
C GLU A 85 -32.93 6.46 0.35
N ARG A 86 -33.00 6.92 -0.91
CA ARG A 86 -32.48 6.16 -2.06
C ARG A 86 -30.97 5.98 -1.98
N ARG A 87 -30.24 7.00 -1.53
CA ARG A 87 -28.80 6.91 -1.31
C ARG A 87 -28.49 5.85 -0.24
N LYS A 88 -29.18 5.89 0.90
CA LYS A 88 -29.07 4.90 1.97
C LYS A 88 -29.32 3.47 1.46
N GLN A 89 -30.36 3.26 0.69
CA GLN A 89 -30.66 1.94 0.09
C GLN A 89 -29.53 1.44 -0.83
N GLN A 90 -28.95 2.33 -1.67
CA GLN A 90 -27.84 1.95 -2.53
C GLN A 90 -26.55 1.70 -1.72
N THR A 91 -26.31 2.43 -0.65
CA THR A 91 -25.19 2.21 0.27
C THR A 91 -25.31 0.85 0.99
N LEU A 92 -26.51 0.49 1.45
CA LEU A 92 -26.79 -0.85 2.01
C LEU A 92 -26.58 -1.95 0.97
N ARG A 93 -27.02 -1.72 -0.27
CA ARG A 93 -26.77 -2.65 -1.39
C ARG A 93 -25.29 -2.85 -1.63
N ALA A 94 -24.51 -1.77 -1.69
CA ALA A 94 -23.06 -1.85 -1.86
C ALA A 94 -22.41 -2.66 -0.72
N ARG A 95 -22.81 -2.42 0.53
CA ARG A 95 -22.30 -3.19 1.67
C ARG A 95 -22.65 -4.67 1.59
N ALA A 96 -23.87 -5.02 1.19
CA ALA A 96 -24.26 -6.41 1.00
C ALA A 96 -23.43 -7.12 -0.07
N LEU A 97 -23.15 -6.45 -1.18
CA LEU A 97 -22.29 -6.95 -2.25
C LEU A 97 -20.83 -7.13 -1.80
N LEU A 98 -20.29 -6.20 -0.98
CA LEU A 98 -18.96 -6.34 -0.38
C LEU A 98 -18.89 -7.55 0.56
N LEU A 99 -19.90 -7.75 1.38
CA LEU A 99 -19.97 -8.94 2.26
C LEU A 99 -20.03 -10.23 1.45
N HIS A 100 -20.78 -10.23 0.35
CA HIS A 100 -20.84 -11.38 -0.56
C HIS A 100 -19.49 -11.63 -1.23
N ALA A 101 -18.79 -10.61 -1.72
CA ALA A 101 -17.43 -10.76 -2.28
C ALA A 101 -16.47 -11.35 -1.23
N LYS A 102 -16.57 -10.90 0.04
CA LYS A 102 -15.79 -11.47 1.14
C LYS A 102 -16.07 -12.95 1.38
N GLU A 103 -17.34 -13.37 1.34
CA GLU A 103 -17.74 -14.78 1.44
C GLU A 103 -17.18 -15.63 0.30
N LEU A 104 -17.03 -15.05 -0.88
CA LEU A 104 -16.40 -15.69 -2.05
C LEU A 104 -14.85 -15.73 -1.96
N GLY A 105 -14.27 -15.13 -0.91
CA GLY A 105 -12.83 -15.18 -0.65
C GLY A 105 -12.08 -13.89 -0.98
N ASP A 106 -12.75 -12.78 -1.26
CA ASP A 106 -12.10 -11.47 -1.40
C ASP A 106 -11.55 -11.02 -0.04
N ASN A 107 -10.23 -10.84 0.02
CA ASN A 107 -9.50 -10.32 1.18
C ASN A 107 -8.74 -9.03 0.83
N SER A 108 -9.18 -8.31 -0.23
CA SER A 108 -8.53 -7.09 -0.68
C SER A 108 -8.58 -5.99 0.38
N ASN A 109 -7.55 -5.15 0.42
CA ASN A 109 -7.54 -3.97 1.28
C ASN A 109 -8.69 -3.00 0.95
N LEU A 110 -9.07 -2.92 -0.33
CA LEU A 110 -10.17 -2.07 -0.78
C LEU A 110 -11.50 -2.52 -0.16
N LEU A 111 -11.78 -3.82 -0.17
CA LEU A 111 -12.97 -4.38 0.47
C LEU A 111 -13.02 -4.06 1.96
N GLN A 112 -11.91 -4.20 2.67
CA GLN A 112 -11.83 -3.91 4.10
C GLN A 112 -12.11 -2.43 4.39
N ILE A 113 -11.45 -1.54 3.65
CA ILE A 113 -11.64 -0.09 3.76
C ILE A 113 -13.10 0.29 3.51
N LEU A 114 -13.75 -0.26 2.48
CA LEU A 114 -15.13 0.06 2.18
C LEU A 114 -16.11 -0.51 3.20
N LEU A 115 -15.88 -1.70 3.73
CA LEU A 115 -16.71 -2.26 4.81
C LEU A 115 -16.62 -1.47 6.11
N GLU A 116 -15.46 -0.88 6.40
CA GLU A 116 -15.26 0.03 7.54
C GLU A 116 -15.90 1.41 7.27
N ALA A 117 -15.80 1.92 6.03
CA ALA A 117 -16.34 3.20 5.64
C ALA A 117 -17.87 3.22 5.51
N ILE A 118 -18.50 2.07 5.23
CA ILE A 118 -19.95 1.96 5.04
C ILE A 118 -20.60 1.45 6.33
N PRO A 119 -21.36 2.28 7.05
CA PRO A 119 -22.06 1.85 8.26
C PRO A 119 -23.03 0.68 8.00
N PRO A 120 -23.24 -0.23 8.99
CA PRO A 120 -24.15 -1.37 8.83
C PRO A 120 -25.60 -0.99 8.51
N ASP A 121 -26.02 0.19 8.89
CA ASP A 121 -27.37 0.73 8.65
C ASP A 121 -27.50 1.50 7.32
N GLY A 122 -26.41 1.59 6.55
CA GLY A 122 -26.37 2.27 5.26
C GLY A 122 -26.51 3.79 5.33
N SER A 123 -26.39 4.38 6.53
CA SER A 123 -26.31 5.82 6.66
C SER A 123 -25.08 6.34 5.91
N ASP A 124 -25.10 7.62 5.52
CA ASP A 124 -23.88 8.26 5.00
C ASP A 124 -22.78 8.05 6.02
N SER A 125 -21.54 7.78 5.55
CA SER A 125 -20.41 7.47 6.44
C SER A 125 -20.41 8.41 7.64
N ALA A 126 -20.71 7.85 8.81
CA ALA A 126 -20.86 8.65 10.01
C ALA A 126 -19.46 9.03 10.51
N PHE A 127 -19.29 10.29 10.88
CA PHE A 127 -18.10 10.73 11.61
C PHE A 127 -18.03 10.09 12.98
N SER A 128 -19.22 9.83 13.57
CA SER A 128 -19.35 9.24 14.90
C SER A 128 -20.63 8.42 15.03
N SER A 129 -20.60 7.39 15.87
CA SER A 129 -21.80 6.66 16.30
C SER A 129 -22.64 7.45 17.31
N ASP A 130 -22.09 8.50 17.93
CA ASP A 130 -22.83 9.43 18.78
C ASP A 130 -23.59 10.43 17.88
N THR A 131 -24.92 10.44 18.01
CA THR A 131 -25.80 11.26 17.19
C THR A 131 -25.57 12.76 17.36
N MET A 132 -25.19 13.22 18.56
CA MET A 132 -24.87 14.62 18.81
C MET A 132 -23.55 15.02 18.15
N VAL A 133 -22.53 14.19 18.26
CA VAL A 133 -21.23 14.41 17.60
C VAL A 133 -21.42 14.41 16.09
N GLU A 134 -22.15 13.45 15.55
CA GLU A 134 -22.47 13.33 14.14
C GLU A 134 -23.19 14.58 13.61
N GLN A 135 -24.23 15.04 14.31
CA GLN A 135 -24.96 16.27 13.92
C GLN A 135 -24.02 17.49 13.90
N VAL A 136 -23.19 17.65 14.94
CA VAL A 136 -22.26 18.79 15.03
C VAL A 136 -21.24 18.75 13.90
N MET A 137 -20.74 17.57 13.55
CA MET A 137 -19.81 17.40 12.42
C MET A 137 -20.46 17.77 11.09
N ARG A 138 -21.69 17.30 10.83
CA ARG A 138 -22.42 17.65 9.58
C ARG A 138 -22.72 19.14 9.47
N GLU A 139 -23.09 19.80 10.57
CA GLU A 139 -23.30 21.25 10.59
C GLU A 139 -21.99 22.01 10.31
N ALA A 140 -20.85 21.49 10.84
CA ALA A 140 -19.53 22.05 10.59
C ALA A 140 -19.10 21.87 9.12
N GLU A 141 -19.30 20.69 8.53
CA GLU A 141 -19.04 20.43 7.11
C GLU A 141 -19.85 21.34 6.20
N SER A 142 -21.16 21.46 6.46
CA SER A 142 -22.04 22.36 5.68
C SER A 142 -21.56 23.82 5.75
N ALA A 143 -21.08 24.26 6.92
CA ALA A 143 -20.49 25.59 7.09
C ALA A 143 -19.18 25.74 6.31
N PHE A 144 -18.33 24.71 6.32
CA PHE A 144 -17.06 24.67 5.58
C PHE A 144 -17.30 24.71 4.06
N GLU A 145 -18.23 23.94 3.55
CA GLU A 145 -18.61 23.92 2.13
C GLU A 145 -19.20 25.26 1.67
N SER A 146 -20.00 25.94 2.53
CA SER A 146 -20.54 27.26 2.25
C SER A 146 -19.51 28.40 2.38
N GLY A 147 -18.30 28.11 2.87
CA GLY A 147 -17.24 29.10 3.07
C GLY A 147 -17.33 29.88 4.40
N ASP A 148 -18.27 29.53 5.29
CA ASP A 148 -18.33 30.09 6.65
C ASP A 148 -17.32 29.38 7.56
N LEU A 149 -16.01 29.65 7.30
CA LEU A 149 -14.90 29.02 7.98
C LEU A 149 -14.92 29.25 9.52
N GLY A 150 -15.47 30.40 9.94
CA GLY A 150 -15.62 30.73 11.36
C GLY A 150 -16.61 29.81 12.07
N LYS A 151 -17.77 29.56 11.44
CA LYS A 151 -18.78 28.65 11.94
C LYS A 151 -18.28 27.18 11.88
N ALA A 152 -17.63 26.80 10.78
CA ALA A 152 -17.02 25.47 10.62
C ALA A 152 -16.03 25.15 11.75
N LEU A 153 -15.08 26.05 12.02
CA LEU A 153 -14.09 25.87 13.09
C LEU A 153 -14.72 25.71 14.47
N LYS A 154 -15.78 26.52 14.77
CA LYS A 154 -16.53 26.36 16.02
C LYS A 154 -17.21 24.99 16.11
N GLY A 155 -17.74 24.50 15.00
CA GLY A 155 -18.35 23.17 14.93
C GLY A 155 -17.35 22.06 15.19
N TYR A 156 -16.19 22.05 14.51
CA TYR A 156 -15.13 21.05 14.74
C TYR A 156 -14.57 21.12 16.17
N THR A 157 -14.41 22.33 16.73
CA THR A 157 -14.02 22.51 18.12
C THR A 157 -15.02 21.87 19.09
N LYS A 158 -16.32 22.06 18.84
CA LYS A 158 -17.38 21.46 19.64
C LYS A 158 -17.38 19.92 19.50
N ALA A 159 -17.24 19.41 18.26
CA ALA A 159 -17.18 17.98 18.01
C ALA A 159 -16.00 17.32 18.74
N LEU A 160 -14.82 17.94 18.70
CA LEU A 160 -13.62 17.47 19.38
C LEU A 160 -13.73 17.57 20.91
N ALA A 161 -14.48 18.54 21.44
CA ALA A 161 -14.77 18.63 22.88
C ALA A 161 -15.73 17.52 23.35
N LEU A 162 -16.66 17.09 22.49
CA LEU A 162 -17.59 15.99 22.75
C LEU A 162 -16.90 14.62 22.59
N ASP A 163 -16.09 14.45 21.56
CA ASP A 163 -15.29 13.26 21.33
C ASP A 163 -13.80 13.63 21.05
N PRO A 164 -12.94 13.61 22.08
CA PRO A 164 -11.53 13.95 21.95
C PRO A 164 -10.72 12.99 21.06
N LYS A 165 -11.30 11.86 20.67
CA LYS A 165 -10.66 10.86 19.75
C LYS A 165 -11.19 10.95 18.33
N LEU A 166 -12.01 11.94 18.02
CA LEU A 166 -12.56 12.11 16.67
C LEU A 166 -11.51 12.69 15.72
N TYR A 167 -10.82 11.80 15.02
CA TYR A 167 -9.76 12.14 14.06
C TYR A 167 -10.20 13.20 13.03
N PHE A 168 -11.39 13.04 12.45
CA PHE A 168 -11.88 13.95 11.44
C PHE A 168 -12.19 15.36 11.96
N ALA A 169 -12.62 15.51 13.21
CA ALA A 169 -12.80 16.84 13.80
C ALA A 169 -11.45 17.58 13.91
N ALA A 170 -10.41 16.88 14.37
CA ALA A 170 -9.07 17.45 14.44
C ALA A 170 -8.51 17.77 13.04
N LEU A 171 -8.64 16.85 12.08
CA LEU A 171 -8.16 17.04 10.71
C LEU A 171 -8.83 18.25 10.02
N TYR A 172 -10.16 18.32 10.05
CA TYR A 172 -10.92 19.33 9.35
C TYR A 172 -10.88 20.72 10.03
N GLY A 173 -10.72 20.73 11.36
CA GLY A 173 -10.39 21.97 12.07
C GLY A 173 -9.04 22.55 11.61
N GLY A 174 -8.04 21.68 11.42
CA GLY A 174 -6.76 22.06 10.84
C GLY A 174 -6.88 22.56 9.40
N ASP A 175 -7.62 21.87 8.53
CA ASP A 175 -7.86 22.31 7.14
C ASP A 175 -8.61 23.65 7.09
N THR A 176 -9.57 23.87 7.99
CA THR A 176 -10.27 25.15 8.13
C THR A 176 -9.30 26.27 8.44
N LEU A 177 -8.40 26.07 9.40
CA LEU A 177 -7.36 27.05 9.76
C LEU A 177 -6.38 27.27 8.62
N PHE A 178 -6.01 26.23 7.89
CA PHE A 178 -5.19 26.33 6.68
C PHE A 178 -5.85 27.25 5.63
N ARG A 179 -7.14 27.06 5.34
CA ARG A 179 -7.92 27.93 4.44
C ARG A 179 -8.00 29.37 4.96
N MET A 180 -8.05 29.56 6.27
CA MET A 180 -7.97 30.89 6.91
C MET A 180 -6.56 31.47 6.91
N LYS A 181 -5.55 30.77 6.36
CA LYS A 181 -4.12 31.13 6.36
C LYS A 181 -3.51 31.26 7.76
N GLN A 182 -4.10 30.59 8.76
CA GLN A 182 -3.57 30.52 10.13
C GLN A 182 -2.74 29.24 10.29
N TYR A 183 -1.63 29.16 9.55
CA TYR A 183 -0.86 27.95 9.32
C TYR A 183 -0.27 27.34 10.61
N ASP A 184 0.28 28.16 11.52
CA ASP A 184 0.80 27.69 12.80
C ASP A 184 -0.29 26.98 13.60
N LYS A 185 -1.47 27.60 13.71
CA LYS A 185 -2.62 26.98 14.41
C LYS A 185 -3.14 25.73 13.70
N ALA A 186 -3.10 25.70 12.36
CA ALA A 186 -3.43 24.49 11.61
C ALA A 186 -2.49 23.34 11.99
N GLY A 187 -1.19 23.61 12.16
CA GLY A 187 -0.21 22.66 12.65
C GLY A 187 -0.56 22.03 14.00
N ASP A 188 -1.06 22.82 14.96
CA ASP A 188 -1.51 22.31 16.28
C ASP A 188 -2.63 21.29 16.13
N TRP A 189 -3.61 21.58 15.28
CA TRP A 189 -4.75 20.70 15.02
C TRP A 189 -4.33 19.42 14.26
N PHE A 190 -3.46 19.53 13.26
CA PHE A 190 -2.90 18.37 12.60
C PHE A 190 -2.06 17.51 13.54
N SER A 191 -1.32 18.13 14.46
CA SER A 191 -0.61 17.42 15.54
C SER A 191 -1.58 16.60 16.39
N GLN A 192 -2.74 17.16 16.74
CA GLN A 192 -3.76 16.45 17.50
C GLN A 192 -4.37 15.29 16.68
N ALA A 193 -4.66 15.50 15.40
CA ALA A 193 -5.11 14.42 14.52
C ALA A 193 -4.10 13.26 14.45
N ILE A 194 -2.80 13.58 14.36
CA ILE A 194 -1.71 12.60 14.37
C ILE A 194 -1.65 11.83 15.71
N GLN A 195 -1.85 12.51 16.83
CA GLN A 195 -1.89 11.84 18.14
C GLN A 195 -3.06 10.87 18.26
N ILE A 196 -4.21 11.19 17.66
CA ILE A 196 -5.39 10.33 17.62
C ILE A 196 -5.13 9.11 16.72
N ASN A 197 -4.63 9.33 15.51
CA ASN A 197 -4.29 8.25 14.59
C ASN A 197 -2.98 8.55 13.82
N PRO A 198 -1.84 8.03 14.27
CA PRO A 198 -0.54 8.27 13.64
C PRO A 198 -0.33 7.48 12.33
N ASN A 199 -1.27 6.63 11.94
CA ASN A 199 -1.13 5.73 10.79
C ASN A 199 -1.85 6.21 9.53
N VAL A 200 -2.39 7.44 9.55
CA VAL A 200 -3.06 8.07 8.41
C VAL A 200 -2.19 9.21 7.86
N GLU A 201 -1.89 9.16 6.56
CA GLU A 201 -1.00 10.11 5.87
C GLU A 201 -1.52 11.55 5.87
N THR A 202 -2.84 11.72 5.84
CA THR A 202 -3.49 12.98 5.48
C THR A 202 -3.13 14.13 6.43
N ALA A 203 -3.11 13.89 7.75
CA ALA A 203 -2.78 14.93 8.71
C ALA A 203 -1.30 15.37 8.60
N TYR A 204 -0.40 14.45 8.34
CA TYR A 204 1.02 14.79 8.10
C TYR A 204 1.17 15.59 6.82
N ARG A 205 0.52 15.18 5.74
CA ARG A 205 0.59 15.86 4.44
C ARG A 205 0.04 17.28 4.53
N TYR A 206 -1.14 17.48 5.14
CA TYR A 206 -1.73 18.81 5.32
C TYR A 206 -0.88 19.72 6.22
N TRP A 207 -0.22 19.13 7.23
CA TRP A 207 0.76 19.88 8.01
C TRP A 207 1.99 20.28 7.18
N GLY A 208 2.48 19.35 6.36
CA GLY A 208 3.54 19.64 5.39
C GLY A 208 3.17 20.78 4.44
N ASP A 209 1.94 20.78 3.92
CA ASP A 209 1.42 21.85 3.05
C ASP A 209 1.36 23.20 3.79
N SER A 210 0.96 23.21 5.06
CA SER A 210 0.94 24.41 5.91
C SER A 210 2.36 24.98 6.08
N LEU A 211 3.32 24.12 6.40
CA LEU A 211 4.72 24.50 6.56
C LEU A 211 5.35 24.99 5.26
N MET A 212 4.99 24.36 4.11
CA MET A 212 5.41 24.86 2.80
C MET A 212 4.83 26.24 2.49
N ALA A 213 3.59 26.50 2.88
CA ALA A 213 2.96 27.81 2.69
C ALA A 213 3.66 28.92 3.50
N GLU A 214 4.21 28.57 4.66
CA GLU A 214 5.02 29.45 5.50
C GLU A 214 6.49 29.59 5.05
N GLY A 215 6.92 28.77 4.09
CA GLY A 215 8.34 28.74 3.67
C GLY A 215 9.24 27.89 4.57
N LYS A 216 8.69 27.15 5.52
CA LYS A 216 9.41 26.24 6.46
C LYS A 216 9.75 24.91 5.79
N MET A 217 10.59 24.96 4.72
CA MET A 217 10.80 23.83 3.80
C MET A 217 11.42 22.59 4.45
N SER A 218 12.33 22.75 5.42
CA SER A 218 12.94 21.61 6.13
C SER A 218 11.93 20.90 7.04
N GLU A 219 11.05 21.64 7.70
CA GLU A 219 10.00 21.11 8.55
C GLU A 219 8.91 20.42 7.70
N ALA A 220 8.54 21.03 6.56
CA ALA A 220 7.62 20.45 5.59
C ALA A 220 8.14 19.10 5.07
N ARG A 221 9.44 19.02 4.71
CA ARG A 221 10.10 17.77 4.33
C ARG A 221 9.89 16.68 5.38
N ALA A 222 10.12 17.00 6.64
CA ALA A 222 9.97 16.04 7.73
C ALA A 222 8.52 15.50 7.81
N LYS A 223 7.52 16.38 7.66
CA LYS A 223 6.11 15.96 7.69
C LYS A 223 5.71 15.13 6.47
N PHE A 224 6.20 15.45 5.28
CA PHE A 224 5.96 14.62 4.10
C PHE A 224 6.64 13.24 4.19
N ILE A 225 7.83 13.15 4.79
CA ILE A 225 8.46 11.86 5.12
C ILE A 225 7.55 11.07 6.08
N ASP A 226 7.04 11.71 7.15
CA ASP A 226 6.14 11.08 8.11
C ASP A 226 4.83 10.61 7.44
N ALA A 227 4.32 11.34 6.42
CA ALA A 227 3.16 10.91 5.62
C ALA A 227 3.46 9.63 4.83
N VAL A 228 4.64 9.52 4.20
CA VAL A 228 5.06 8.30 3.50
C VAL A 228 5.23 7.14 4.49
N VAL A 229 5.79 7.39 5.67
CA VAL A 229 5.90 6.37 6.74
C VAL A 229 4.53 5.95 7.26
N ALA A 230 3.53 6.82 7.27
CA ALA A 230 2.18 6.42 7.67
C ALA A 230 1.55 5.45 6.66
N GLU A 231 1.61 5.77 5.36
CA GLU A 231 0.96 5.00 4.28
C GLU A 231 1.79 5.01 2.98
N PRO A 232 2.87 4.20 2.86
CA PRO A 232 3.82 4.29 1.75
C PRO A 232 3.24 3.92 0.38
N TYR A 233 2.21 3.07 0.36
CA TYR A 233 1.69 2.48 -0.88
C TYR A 233 0.52 3.27 -1.48
N THR A 234 0.13 4.38 -0.88
CA THR A 234 -0.90 5.26 -1.45
C THR A 234 -0.26 6.35 -2.34
N LYS A 235 -0.95 6.70 -3.43
CA LYS A 235 -0.49 7.80 -4.28
C LYS A 235 -0.46 9.13 -3.51
N LYS A 236 -1.40 9.33 -2.58
CA LYS A 236 -1.56 10.56 -1.82
C LYS A 236 -0.36 10.88 -0.92
N SER A 237 0.18 9.88 -0.22
CA SER A 237 1.35 10.07 0.65
C SER A 237 2.59 10.57 -0.12
N ASN A 238 2.72 10.17 -1.39
CA ASN A 238 3.85 10.56 -2.23
C ASN A 238 3.68 11.93 -2.90
N ILE A 239 2.45 12.45 -3.07
CA ILE A 239 2.20 13.73 -3.75
C ILE A 239 2.89 14.87 -3.01
N GLY A 240 2.72 14.99 -1.70
CA GLY A 240 3.30 16.09 -0.91
C GLY A 240 4.82 16.14 -0.98
N ILE A 241 5.49 14.98 -0.83
CA ILE A 241 6.96 14.92 -0.89
C ILE A 241 7.48 15.18 -2.31
N GLN A 242 6.72 14.81 -3.35
CA GLN A 242 7.07 15.11 -4.74
C GLN A 242 6.96 16.61 -5.03
N GLN A 243 5.86 17.26 -4.63
CA GLN A 243 5.67 18.71 -4.75
C GLN A 243 6.75 19.49 -3.99
N TRP A 244 7.11 19.03 -2.79
CA TRP A 244 8.22 19.60 -2.03
C TRP A 244 9.56 19.49 -2.80
N ALA A 245 9.85 18.30 -3.38
CA ALA A 245 11.07 18.07 -4.14
C ALA A 245 11.13 18.95 -5.39
N GLU A 246 10.04 19.08 -6.14
CA GLU A 246 9.93 19.94 -7.33
C GLU A 246 10.18 21.41 -6.96
N ARG A 247 9.53 21.89 -5.90
CA ARG A 247 9.69 23.29 -5.43
C ARG A 247 11.12 23.60 -5.03
N ASN A 248 11.84 22.66 -4.44
CA ASN A 248 13.20 22.80 -3.98
C ASN A 248 14.25 22.34 -5.03
N LYS A 249 13.81 21.89 -6.21
CA LYS A 249 14.68 21.42 -7.31
C LYS A 249 15.62 20.29 -6.90
N VAL A 250 15.17 19.40 -6.02
CA VAL A 250 15.92 18.22 -5.59
C VAL A 250 15.33 16.94 -6.22
N ARG A 251 16.15 15.89 -6.31
CA ARG A 251 15.73 14.58 -6.84
C ARG A 251 15.95 13.51 -5.79
N PHE A 252 15.02 12.59 -5.70
CA PHE A 252 15.13 11.42 -4.83
C PHE A 252 16.20 10.46 -5.34
N THR A 253 16.89 9.84 -4.40
CA THR A 253 17.83 8.75 -4.67
C THR A 253 17.24 7.46 -4.14
N VAL A 254 16.65 6.67 -5.04
CA VAL A 254 16.08 5.36 -4.66
C VAL A 254 17.07 4.26 -5.07
N PRO A 255 17.65 3.53 -4.12
CA PRO A 255 18.53 2.40 -4.44
C PRO A 255 17.77 1.33 -5.23
N ARG A 256 18.49 0.66 -6.14
CA ARG A 256 17.95 -0.47 -6.92
C ARG A 256 18.83 -1.69 -6.73
N ILE A 257 18.60 -2.38 -5.61
CA ILE A 257 19.34 -3.58 -5.23
C ILE A 257 18.60 -4.78 -5.79
N GLN A 258 19.07 -5.31 -6.91
CA GLN A 258 18.40 -6.38 -7.65
C GLN A 258 19.40 -7.40 -8.17
N SER A 259 19.01 -8.68 -8.15
CA SER A 259 19.79 -9.75 -8.76
C SER A 259 19.87 -9.59 -10.28
N PRO A 260 21.04 -9.79 -10.90
CA PRO A 260 21.16 -9.88 -12.34
C PRO A 260 20.60 -11.20 -12.90
N ASN A 261 20.31 -12.16 -12.04
CA ASN A 261 19.81 -13.47 -12.39
C ASN A 261 18.29 -13.44 -12.55
N SER A 262 17.71 -14.49 -13.12
CA SER A 262 16.25 -14.63 -13.20
C SER A 262 15.80 -16.00 -12.71
N ILE A 263 14.71 -16.03 -11.93
CA ILE A 263 14.08 -17.24 -11.45
C ILE A 263 12.70 -17.32 -12.12
N LYS A 264 12.39 -18.47 -12.72
CA LYS A 264 11.11 -18.70 -13.40
C LYS A 264 10.57 -20.08 -13.03
N PRO A 265 9.23 -20.19 -12.82
CA PRO A 265 8.62 -21.50 -12.65
C PRO A 265 8.73 -22.33 -13.94
N ASN A 266 8.79 -23.66 -13.80
CA ASN A 266 8.72 -24.62 -14.87
C ASN A 266 7.87 -25.83 -14.43
N GLU A 267 7.62 -26.79 -15.34
CA GLU A 267 6.79 -27.98 -15.08
C GLU A 267 7.31 -28.85 -13.90
N LYS A 268 8.60 -28.75 -13.55
CA LYS A 268 9.27 -29.56 -12.50
C LYS A 268 9.68 -28.77 -11.26
N GLY A 269 9.27 -27.49 -11.17
CA GLY A 269 9.66 -26.61 -10.07
C GLY A 269 10.13 -25.24 -10.57
N MET A 270 11.35 -24.83 -10.19
CA MET A 270 11.90 -23.51 -10.52
C MET A 270 13.18 -23.65 -11.34
N THR A 271 13.41 -22.73 -12.26
CA THR A 271 14.66 -22.61 -13.02
C THR A 271 15.36 -21.31 -12.66
N LEU A 272 16.57 -21.41 -12.12
CA LEU A 272 17.49 -20.28 -11.97
C LEU A 272 18.32 -20.13 -13.25
N THR A 273 18.22 -18.98 -13.90
CA THR A 273 19.11 -18.60 -15.01
C THR A 273 20.12 -17.58 -14.51
N VAL A 274 21.36 -17.99 -14.44
CA VAL A 274 22.47 -17.15 -13.96
C VAL A 274 23.02 -16.32 -15.11
N ASP A 275 23.21 -15.02 -14.89
CA ASP A 275 24.00 -14.16 -15.77
C ASP A 275 25.49 -14.51 -15.58
N SER A 276 26.05 -15.33 -16.47
CA SER A 276 27.46 -15.73 -16.39
C SER A 276 28.42 -14.54 -16.45
N SER A 277 28.05 -13.46 -17.11
CA SER A 277 28.88 -12.25 -17.14
C SER A 277 29.01 -11.59 -15.75
N ALA A 278 28.04 -11.79 -14.86
CA ALA A 278 28.12 -11.28 -13.49
C ALA A 278 29.22 -11.95 -12.66
N LEU A 279 29.57 -13.20 -12.98
CA LEU A 279 30.67 -13.92 -12.31
C LEU A 279 32.03 -13.39 -12.73
N ASP A 280 32.17 -12.92 -13.96
CA ASP A 280 33.43 -12.45 -14.54
C ASP A 280 33.77 -11.00 -14.24
N ARG A 281 32.77 -10.19 -13.84
CA ARG A 281 32.93 -8.73 -13.63
C ARG A 281 33.82 -8.36 -12.45
N ASN A 282 34.02 -9.23 -11.48
CA ASN A 282 34.76 -8.94 -10.24
C ASN A 282 34.21 -7.71 -9.48
N ASP A 283 32.90 -7.47 -9.56
CA ASP A 283 32.19 -6.34 -8.96
C ASP A 283 31.34 -6.74 -7.74
N GLY A 284 31.41 -8.01 -7.34
CA GLY A 284 30.63 -8.57 -6.24
C GLY A 284 29.31 -9.23 -6.66
N SER A 285 28.90 -9.10 -7.93
CA SER A 285 27.61 -9.64 -8.43
C SER A 285 27.48 -11.16 -8.28
N GLY A 286 28.59 -11.88 -8.17
CA GLY A 286 28.59 -13.32 -7.89
C GLY A 286 27.93 -13.70 -6.55
N ALA A 287 27.83 -12.77 -5.61
CA ALA A 287 27.14 -12.97 -4.33
C ALA A 287 25.64 -13.29 -4.49
N TRP A 288 25.02 -12.86 -5.57
CA TRP A 288 23.58 -13.07 -5.80
C TRP A 288 23.19 -14.55 -5.96
N MET A 289 24.10 -15.42 -6.38
CA MET A 289 23.77 -16.83 -6.64
C MET A 289 23.24 -17.55 -5.38
N ILE A 290 23.83 -17.31 -4.20
CA ILE A 290 23.38 -17.95 -2.96
C ILE A 290 22.01 -17.42 -2.53
N ALA A 291 21.77 -16.13 -2.73
CA ALA A 291 20.50 -15.50 -2.41
C ALA A 291 19.34 -16.00 -3.29
N ASP A 292 19.61 -16.19 -4.58
CA ASP A 292 18.61 -16.70 -5.51
C ASP A 292 18.28 -18.18 -5.23
N MET A 293 19.24 -18.96 -4.76
CA MET A 293 18.98 -20.32 -4.26
C MET A 293 18.14 -20.31 -2.97
N SER A 294 18.37 -19.36 -2.06
CA SER A 294 17.55 -19.20 -0.85
C SER A 294 16.11 -18.88 -1.19
N HIS A 295 15.87 -17.99 -2.16
CA HIS A 295 14.52 -17.68 -2.62
C HIS A 295 13.77 -18.90 -3.16
N MET A 296 14.45 -19.76 -3.94
CA MET A 296 13.86 -21.02 -4.41
C MET A 296 13.50 -21.96 -3.24
N LEU A 297 14.32 -22.02 -2.19
CA LEU A 297 14.04 -22.80 -0.99
C LEU A 297 12.85 -22.26 -0.20
N TRP A 298 12.72 -20.93 -0.11
CA TRP A 298 11.58 -20.30 0.52
C TRP A 298 10.27 -20.68 -0.17
N GLN A 299 10.20 -20.58 -1.49
CA GLN A 299 9.01 -20.94 -2.25
C GLN A 299 8.64 -22.42 -2.16
N SER A 300 9.63 -23.31 -2.08
CA SER A 300 9.36 -24.75 -2.07
C SER A 300 8.98 -25.30 -0.69
N GLU A 301 9.63 -24.83 0.39
CA GLU A 301 9.51 -25.47 1.71
C GLU A 301 9.43 -24.50 2.88
N LYS A 302 10.29 -23.45 2.88
CA LYS A 302 10.54 -22.66 4.08
C LYS A 302 9.35 -21.80 4.46
N PHE A 303 8.65 -21.23 3.47
CA PHE A 303 7.47 -20.41 3.72
C PHE A 303 6.41 -21.12 4.56
N LYS A 304 6.08 -22.36 4.24
CA LYS A 304 5.09 -23.15 5.00
C LYS A 304 5.50 -23.43 6.44
N LYS A 305 6.80 -23.50 6.73
CA LYS A 305 7.33 -23.68 8.09
C LYS A 305 7.24 -22.38 8.88
N GLU A 306 7.56 -21.25 8.25
CA GLU A 306 7.56 -19.92 8.89
C GLU A 306 6.14 -19.33 9.04
N TYR A 307 5.25 -19.63 8.08
CA TYR A 307 3.87 -19.13 8.01
C TYR A 307 2.86 -20.30 7.93
N PRO A 308 2.76 -21.14 8.96
CA PRO A 308 1.94 -22.37 8.90
C PRO A 308 0.44 -22.11 8.74
N ASN A 309 -0.02 -20.90 9.08
CA ASN A 309 -1.42 -20.50 8.97
C ASN A 309 -1.78 -19.90 7.60
N GLU A 310 -0.79 -19.60 6.76
CA GLU A 310 -1.02 -19.09 5.42
C GLU A 310 -1.17 -20.25 4.42
N LYS A 311 -2.25 -20.22 3.64
CA LYS A 311 -2.58 -21.32 2.71
C LYS A 311 -1.72 -21.30 1.44
N GLU A 312 -1.38 -20.12 0.99
CA GLU A 312 -0.65 -19.89 -0.26
C GLU A 312 0.67 -19.17 0.02
N TYR A 313 1.65 -19.45 -0.81
CA TYR A 313 2.91 -18.74 -0.75
C TYR A 313 2.71 -17.27 -1.15
N ARG A 314 3.31 -16.38 -0.37
CA ARG A 314 3.60 -14.99 -0.75
C ARG A 314 5.06 -14.67 -0.48
N HIS A 315 5.62 -13.77 -1.24
CA HIS A 315 6.92 -13.19 -0.92
C HIS A 315 6.80 -12.37 0.38
N SER A 316 7.64 -12.64 1.36
CA SER A 316 7.56 -12.01 2.69
C SER A 316 8.76 -11.12 2.97
N LEU A 317 8.57 -10.14 3.88
CA LEU A 317 9.67 -9.31 4.37
C LEU A 317 10.82 -10.16 4.93
N LYS A 318 10.49 -11.20 5.70
CA LYS A 318 11.48 -12.11 6.30
C LYS A 318 12.32 -12.82 5.25
N GLU A 319 11.69 -13.29 4.18
CA GLU A 319 12.36 -13.94 3.06
C GLU A 319 13.33 -12.99 2.36
N GLU A 320 12.84 -11.79 1.99
CA GLU A 320 13.68 -10.83 1.27
C GLU A 320 14.81 -10.28 2.13
N THR A 321 14.58 -10.09 3.45
CA THR A 321 15.63 -9.72 4.39
C THR A 321 16.71 -10.78 4.46
N GLU A 322 16.34 -12.06 4.62
CA GLU A 322 17.30 -13.15 4.62
C GLU A 322 18.07 -13.24 3.30
N ARG A 323 17.37 -13.05 2.18
CA ARG A 323 17.99 -13.05 0.85
C ARG A 323 19.06 -11.98 0.72
N LEU A 324 18.76 -10.74 1.11
CA LEU A 324 19.72 -9.64 1.06
C LEU A 324 20.84 -9.79 2.09
N ASP A 325 20.56 -10.39 3.24
CA ASP A 325 21.57 -10.71 4.25
C ASP A 325 22.61 -11.71 3.72
N LEU A 326 22.14 -12.75 3.02
CA LEU A 326 23.03 -13.71 2.38
C LEU A 326 23.93 -13.07 1.29
N VAL A 327 23.37 -12.13 0.50
CA VAL A 327 24.17 -11.35 -0.46
C VAL A 327 25.24 -10.55 0.27
N ALA A 328 24.88 -9.85 1.34
CA ALA A 328 25.82 -9.02 2.09
C ALA A 328 26.95 -9.84 2.72
N GLU A 329 26.62 -11.00 3.30
CA GLU A 329 27.62 -11.91 3.89
C GLU A 329 28.55 -12.48 2.84
N ALA A 330 28.02 -12.99 1.72
CA ALA A 330 28.84 -13.49 0.62
C ALA A 330 29.73 -12.39 0.04
N LEU A 331 29.20 -11.16 -0.11
CA LEU A 331 29.94 -10.01 -0.58
C LEU A 331 31.08 -9.61 0.37
N GLN A 332 30.85 -9.60 1.69
CA GLN A 332 31.89 -9.36 2.69
C GLN A 332 33.03 -10.39 2.60
N GLN A 333 32.68 -11.66 2.36
CA GLN A 333 33.69 -12.69 2.16
C GLN A 333 34.50 -12.46 0.86
N LEU A 334 33.81 -12.11 -0.25
CA LEU A 334 34.49 -11.80 -1.51
C LEU A 334 35.43 -10.60 -1.40
N LEU A 335 35.03 -9.57 -0.65
CA LEU A 335 35.89 -8.41 -0.35
C LEU A 335 37.12 -8.79 0.49
N LYS A 336 36.93 -9.61 1.54
CA LYS A 336 38.00 -10.13 2.38
C LYS A 336 39.03 -10.96 1.58
N ASP A 337 38.52 -11.74 0.65
CA ASP A 337 39.34 -12.57 -0.25
C ASP A 337 39.97 -11.77 -1.39
N LYS A 338 39.77 -10.45 -1.46
CA LYS A 338 40.25 -9.55 -2.52
C LYS A 338 39.80 -9.95 -3.93
N LYS A 339 38.63 -10.59 -4.04
CA LYS A 339 38.02 -11.02 -5.31
C LYS A 339 37.18 -9.94 -5.99
N VAL A 340 36.89 -8.85 -5.29
CA VAL A 340 36.14 -7.68 -5.80
C VAL A 340 37.16 -6.59 -6.09
N LYS A 341 37.15 -6.05 -7.33
CA LYS A 341 38.03 -4.96 -7.77
C LYS A 341 37.30 -3.63 -7.84
N ASN A 342 36.11 -3.64 -8.42
CA ASN A 342 35.25 -2.46 -8.58
C ASN A 342 33.86 -2.83 -8.06
N LEU A 343 33.61 -2.57 -6.78
CA LEU A 343 32.35 -2.92 -6.14
C LEU A 343 31.17 -2.21 -6.83
N ASP A 344 30.14 -2.99 -7.20
CA ASP A 344 28.90 -2.46 -7.74
C ASP A 344 28.27 -1.44 -6.75
N PRO A 345 27.87 -0.23 -7.20
CA PRO A 345 27.33 0.80 -6.32
C PRO A 345 26.08 0.38 -5.53
N ASN A 346 25.22 -0.49 -6.11
CA ASN A 346 24.03 -0.98 -5.41
C ASN A 346 24.40 -2.01 -4.33
N LEU A 347 25.42 -2.84 -4.58
CA LEU A 347 25.97 -3.75 -3.57
C LEU A 347 26.70 -2.96 -2.45
N ALA A 348 27.41 -1.90 -2.78
CA ALA A 348 27.97 -1.00 -1.78
C ALA A 348 26.87 -0.36 -0.92
N MET A 349 25.74 0.04 -1.52
CA MET A 349 24.59 0.54 -0.81
C MET A 349 23.96 -0.53 0.09
N LEU A 350 23.87 -1.79 -0.35
CA LEU A 350 23.38 -2.89 0.49
C LEU A 350 24.22 -3.05 1.77
N LEU A 351 25.55 -3.01 1.65
CA LEU A 351 26.44 -3.07 2.82
C LEU A 351 26.18 -1.89 3.78
N LYS A 352 26.01 -0.68 3.24
CA LYS A 352 25.68 0.49 4.05
C LYS A 352 24.34 0.35 4.76
N LEU A 353 23.30 -0.15 4.07
CA LEU A 353 21.99 -0.41 4.65
C LEU A 353 22.06 -1.47 5.76
N LYS A 354 22.83 -2.53 5.56
CA LYS A 354 23.07 -3.58 6.57
C LYS A 354 23.74 -3.01 7.81
N GLU A 355 24.82 -2.24 7.64
CA GLU A 355 25.55 -1.59 8.73
C GLU A 355 24.66 -0.63 9.54
N SER A 356 23.78 0.08 8.88
CA SER A 356 22.83 1.03 9.51
C SER A 356 21.57 0.35 10.08
N GLY A 357 21.36 -0.96 9.86
CA GLY A 357 20.14 -1.66 10.23
C GLY A 357 18.90 -1.15 9.49
N LEU A 358 19.04 -0.85 8.19
CA LEU A 358 17.99 -0.24 7.36
C LEU A 358 17.57 -1.14 6.18
N VAL A 359 18.00 -2.40 6.13
CA VAL A 359 17.67 -3.34 5.04
C VAL A 359 16.16 -3.55 4.94
N GLU A 360 15.48 -3.84 6.04
CA GLU A 360 14.03 -4.04 6.07
C GLU A 360 13.25 -2.78 5.68
N ALA A 361 13.71 -1.61 6.14
CA ALA A 361 13.10 -0.33 5.76
C ALA A 361 13.25 -0.06 4.25
N TYR A 362 14.41 -0.38 3.66
CA TYR A 362 14.63 -0.34 2.21
C TYR A 362 13.67 -1.26 1.48
N ILE A 363 13.57 -2.52 1.91
CA ILE A 363 12.67 -3.51 1.29
C ILE A 363 11.23 -2.97 1.29
N LEU A 364 10.73 -2.57 2.45
CA LEU A 364 9.35 -2.12 2.64
C LEU A 364 9.00 -0.83 1.89
N ILE A 365 9.93 0.10 1.76
CA ILE A 365 9.65 1.40 1.11
C ILE A 365 9.95 1.37 -0.39
N SER A 366 11.03 0.69 -0.81
CA SER A 366 11.56 0.84 -2.17
C SER A 366 11.50 -0.42 -3.03
N ALA A 367 11.33 -1.60 -2.42
CA ALA A 367 11.41 -2.89 -3.11
C ALA A 367 10.21 -3.81 -2.85
N ALA A 368 9.21 -3.37 -2.07
CA ALA A 368 8.07 -4.21 -1.72
C ALA A 368 7.18 -4.50 -2.93
N ASP A 369 6.87 -5.77 -3.09
CA ASP A 369 5.74 -6.25 -3.87
C ASP A 369 4.47 -6.38 -2.99
N GLN A 370 3.38 -6.90 -3.58
CA GLN A 370 2.11 -7.08 -2.85
C GLN A 370 2.21 -8.04 -1.67
N GLY A 371 3.11 -9.03 -1.75
CA GLY A 371 3.32 -10.00 -0.67
C GLY A 371 4.04 -9.36 0.52
N ILE A 372 5.15 -8.67 0.27
CA ILE A 372 5.95 -7.96 1.28
C ILE A 372 5.15 -6.82 1.92
N ALA A 373 4.33 -6.12 1.13
CA ALA A 373 3.51 -5.00 1.63
C ALA A 373 2.56 -5.40 2.77
N GLN A 374 2.17 -6.67 2.87
CA GLN A 374 1.33 -7.18 3.96
C GLN A 374 2.03 -7.13 5.31
N ASP A 375 3.37 -7.17 5.33
CA ASP A 375 4.16 -7.14 6.57
C ASP A 375 4.39 -5.71 7.08
N TYR A 376 4.03 -4.68 6.28
CA TYR A 376 4.33 -3.27 6.57
C TYR A 376 3.74 -2.78 7.89
N ALA A 377 2.46 -3.05 8.13
CA ALA A 377 1.77 -2.51 9.30
C ALA A 377 2.42 -3.00 10.61
N ALA A 378 2.72 -4.30 10.70
CA ALA A 378 3.37 -4.89 11.86
C ALA A 378 4.80 -4.35 12.06
N TYR A 379 5.56 -4.19 10.98
CA TYR A 379 6.90 -3.63 11.05
C TYR A 379 6.87 -2.15 11.49
N ARG A 380 5.97 -1.35 10.90
CA ARG A 380 5.83 0.08 11.23
C ARG A 380 5.53 0.31 12.71
N GLU A 381 4.72 -0.53 13.34
CA GLU A 381 4.39 -0.40 14.77
C GLU A 381 5.61 -0.46 15.67
N GLN A 382 6.61 -1.26 15.29
CA GLN A 382 7.80 -1.49 16.09
C GLN A 382 9.01 -0.67 15.63
N HIS A 383 9.07 -0.30 14.36
CA HIS A 383 10.27 0.24 13.70
C HIS A 383 9.97 1.48 12.85
N ARG A 384 9.02 2.33 13.27
CA ARG A 384 8.69 3.59 12.58
C ARG A 384 9.91 4.51 12.42
N ASP A 385 10.80 4.51 13.40
CA ASP A 385 12.06 5.24 13.39
C ASP A 385 12.98 4.78 12.25
N LYS A 386 13.08 3.48 11.97
CA LYS A 386 13.89 2.92 10.89
C LYS A 386 13.33 3.27 9.51
N LEU A 387 12.02 3.20 9.34
CA LEU A 387 11.36 3.64 8.10
C LEU A 387 11.63 5.12 7.83
N ARG A 388 11.49 5.95 8.86
CA ARG A 388 11.77 7.38 8.80
C ARG A 388 13.25 7.66 8.52
N GLN A 389 14.16 6.98 9.20
CA GLN A 389 15.60 7.11 9.01
C GLN A 389 16.01 6.78 7.58
N TYR A 390 15.47 5.69 7.00
CA TYR A 390 15.74 5.31 5.63
C TYR A 390 15.33 6.40 4.63
N LEU A 391 14.13 6.96 4.77
CA LEU A 391 13.67 8.06 3.93
C LEU A 391 14.50 9.33 4.11
N ASP A 392 14.82 9.69 5.38
CA ASP A 392 15.54 10.92 5.72
C ASP A 392 17.00 10.93 5.26
N GLU A 393 17.68 9.78 5.36
CA GLU A 393 19.12 9.70 5.11
C GLU A 393 19.49 9.15 3.73
N ILE A 394 18.60 8.33 3.12
CA ILE A 394 18.93 7.63 1.87
C ILE A 394 18.11 8.15 0.69
N VAL A 395 16.79 8.34 0.84
CA VAL A 395 15.89 8.59 -0.29
C VAL A 395 15.70 10.07 -0.56
N VAL A 396 15.35 10.83 0.46
CA VAL A 396 14.96 12.24 0.34
C VAL A 396 16.15 13.13 0.71
N PRO A 397 16.70 13.92 -0.21
CA PRO A 397 17.87 14.76 0.09
C PRO A 397 17.51 15.85 1.09
N LYS A 398 18.50 16.27 1.88
CA LYS A 398 18.43 17.47 2.72
C LYS A 398 18.64 18.72 1.86
N LEU A 399 18.05 19.85 2.28
CA LEU A 399 18.24 21.15 1.61
C LEU A 399 19.57 21.78 2.01
#